data_716eba0f2abae39d1f0d3ca114341f89
#
_entry.id   716eba0f2abae39d1f0d3ca114341f89
#
_cell.length_a   1.000
_cell.length_b   1.000
_cell.length_c   1.000
_cell.angle_alpha   90.00
_cell.angle_beta   90.00
_cell.angle_gamma   90.00
#
_symmetry.space_group_name_H-M   'P 1'
#
loop_
_entity.id
_entity.type
_entity.pdbx_description
1 polymer ?
#
loop_
_entity_poly.entity_id
_entity_poly.type
_entity_poly.pdbx_seq_one_letter_code
_entity_poly.pdbx_strand_id
1 'polypeptide(L)'
;GVQTCALPIYFNSEKAYDMLKKLNINPNDKLKTMSKGTKEKVQLILVMSREAKLYFLDEPIAGVDPAARDYILNTILTNYNEDATIIITTHLISDIERILDDVIFISHGEIALEKTVDEIREDEGKSVDSLFREVFKC
;
A
#
# COMPACT_ATOMS: atom_id res chain seq x y z
N GLY A 1 -24.27 0.75 -23.24
CA GLY A 1 -23.01 0.68 -23.94
C GLY A 1 -21.89 0.55 -22.96
N VAL A 2 -21.28 -0.65 -22.84
CA VAL A 2 -20.05 -0.85 -22.09
C VAL A 2 -18.96 -0.16 -22.89
N GLN A 3 -18.52 1.02 -22.47
CA GLN A 3 -17.24 1.52 -22.93
C GLN A 3 -16.18 0.56 -22.39
N THR A 4 -15.65 -0.29 -23.24
CA THR A 4 -14.38 -0.95 -23.00
C THR A 4 -13.34 0.15 -22.97
N CYS A 5 -13.04 0.67 -21.76
CA CYS A 5 -11.82 1.41 -21.57
C CYS A 5 -10.71 0.45 -21.96
N ALA A 6 -10.04 0.73 -23.08
CA ALA A 6 -8.82 0.01 -23.44
C ALA A 6 -7.90 0.08 -22.21
N LEU A 7 -7.50 -1.08 -21.72
CA LEU A 7 -6.54 -1.13 -20.63
C LEU A 7 -5.31 -0.34 -21.06
N PRO A 8 -4.76 0.53 -20.20
CA PRO A 8 -3.56 1.28 -20.55
C PRO A 8 -2.45 0.32 -21.00
N ILE A 9 -1.62 0.74 -21.94
CA ILE A 9 -0.49 -0.03 -22.51
C ILE A 9 0.42 -0.60 -21.40
N TYR A 10 0.43 0.04 -20.23
CA TYR A 10 1.21 -0.32 -19.03
C TYR A 10 0.47 -1.20 -18.03
N PHE A 11 -0.67 -1.78 -18.38
CA PHE A 11 -1.42 -2.66 -17.49
C PHE A 11 -1.10 -4.12 -17.78
N ASN A 12 -0.59 -4.83 -16.78
CA ASN A 12 -0.27 -6.25 -16.86
C ASN A 12 -1.49 -7.09 -16.43
N SER A 13 -2.27 -7.53 -17.41
CA SER A 13 -3.49 -8.32 -17.16
C SER A 13 -3.19 -9.67 -16.53
N GLU A 14 -2.10 -10.34 -16.92
CA GLU A 14 -1.71 -11.64 -16.38
C GLU A 14 -1.44 -11.54 -14.88
N LYS A 15 -0.65 -10.55 -14.48
CA LYS A 15 -0.38 -10.22 -13.08
C LYS A 15 -1.67 -9.93 -12.29
N ALA A 16 -2.61 -9.18 -12.88
CA ALA A 16 -3.89 -8.90 -12.24
C ALA A 16 -4.69 -10.17 -11.98
N TYR A 17 -4.79 -11.05 -12.98
CA TYR A 17 -5.52 -12.32 -12.83
C TYR A 17 -4.84 -13.26 -11.84
N ASP A 18 -3.52 -13.32 -11.79
CA ASP A 18 -2.80 -14.12 -10.81
C ASP A 18 -3.07 -13.64 -9.38
N MET A 19 -3.05 -12.33 -9.15
CA MET A 19 -3.39 -11.75 -7.85
C MET A 19 -4.86 -12.00 -7.45
N LEU A 20 -5.80 -11.86 -8.38
CA LEU A 20 -7.22 -12.19 -8.13
C LEU A 20 -7.38 -13.66 -7.72
N LYS A 21 -6.69 -14.58 -8.41
CA LYS A 21 -6.69 -16.00 -8.10
C LYS A 21 -6.12 -16.29 -6.71
N LYS A 22 -4.99 -15.69 -6.35
CA LYS A 22 -4.37 -15.85 -5.02
C LYS A 22 -5.29 -15.38 -3.90
N LEU A 23 -6.12 -14.38 -4.16
CA LEU A 23 -7.11 -13.85 -3.20
C LEU A 23 -8.48 -14.55 -3.26
N ASN A 24 -8.64 -15.58 -4.08
CA ASN A 24 -9.93 -16.24 -4.32
C ASN A 24 -11.03 -15.25 -4.74
N ILE A 25 -10.70 -14.25 -5.55
CA ILE A 25 -11.66 -13.30 -6.10
C ILE A 25 -12.00 -13.71 -7.52
N ASN A 26 -13.29 -13.97 -7.78
CA ASN A 26 -13.74 -14.33 -9.12
C ASN A 26 -13.78 -13.07 -10.02
N PRO A 27 -13.04 -13.05 -11.14
CA PRO A 27 -13.01 -11.88 -12.04
C PRO A 27 -14.35 -11.56 -12.71
N ASN A 28 -15.29 -12.49 -12.69
CA ASN A 28 -16.65 -12.29 -13.27
C ASN A 28 -17.64 -11.68 -12.28
N ASP A 29 -17.26 -11.56 -10.99
CA ASP A 29 -18.14 -10.98 -9.98
C ASP A 29 -18.28 -9.47 -10.21
N LYS A 30 -19.49 -8.97 -10.00
CA LYS A 30 -19.77 -7.54 -10.14
C LYS A 30 -19.22 -6.79 -8.92
N LEU A 31 -18.47 -5.72 -9.14
CA LEU A 31 -17.96 -4.86 -8.05
C LEU A 31 -19.06 -4.41 -7.08
N LYS A 32 -20.29 -4.17 -7.59
CA LYS A 32 -21.45 -3.74 -6.77
C LYS A 32 -21.83 -4.76 -5.69
N THR A 33 -21.61 -6.05 -5.95
CA THR A 33 -21.97 -7.14 -5.03
C THR A 33 -20.84 -7.52 -4.07
N MET A 34 -19.64 -7.00 -4.27
CA MET A 34 -18.49 -7.29 -3.43
C MET A 34 -18.57 -6.55 -2.09
N SER A 35 -18.03 -7.18 -1.04
CA SER A 35 -17.82 -6.52 0.26
C SER A 35 -16.87 -5.33 0.13
N LYS A 36 -16.87 -4.42 1.12
CA LYS A 36 -15.94 -3.28 1.14
C LYS A 36 -14.49 -3.76 1.05
N GLY A 37 -14.07 -4.69 1.90
CA GLY A 37 -12.71 -5.21 1.90
C GLY A 37 -12.32 -5.92 0.60
N THR A 38 -13.26 -6.62 -0.06
CA THR A 38 -12.99 -7.22 -1.39
C THR A 38 -12.79 -6.15 -2.44
N LYS A 39 -13.54 -5.05 -2.41
CA LYS A 39 -13.36 -3.92 -3.33
C LYS A 39 -11.99 -3.26 -3.15
N GLU A 40 -11.55 -3.07 -1.91
CA GLU A 40 -10.24 -2.50 -1.58
C GLU A 40 -9.12 -3.39 -2.12
N LYS A 41 -9.22 -4.71 -1.95
CA LYS A 41 -8.28 -5.68 -2.55
C LYS A 41 -8.25 -5.60 -4.07
N VAL A 42 -9.40 -5.54 -4.73
CA VAL A 42 -9.47 -5.39 -6.20
C VAL A 42 -8.86 -4.07 -6.65
N GLN A 43 -9.12 -2.98 -5.93
CA GLN A 43 -8.53 -1.68 -6.24
C GLN A 43 -7.00 -1.71 -6.14
N LEU A 44 -6.46 -2.32 -5.09
CA LEU A 44 -5.01 -2.51 -4.95
C LEU A 44 -4.43 -3.36 -6.10
N ILE A 45 -5.08 -4.47 -6.45
CA ILE A 45 -4.66 -5.30 -7.58
C ILE A 45 -4.57 -4.48 -8.86
N LEU A 46 -5.59 -3.65 -9.15
CA LEU A 46 -5.61 -2.81 -10.35
C LEU A 46 -4.47 -1.78 -10.35
N VAL A 47 -4.09 -1.24 -9.20
CA VAL A 47 -2.96 -0.31 -9.07
C VAL A 47 -1.64 -1.05 -9.26
N MET A 48 -1.42 -2.15 -8.52
CA MET A 48 -0.16 -2.90 -8.55
C MET A 48 0.06 -3.70 -9.84
N SER A 49 -0.97 -3.87 -10.67
CA SER A 49 -0.85 -4.48 -12.00
C SER A 49 -0.44 -3.48 -13.08
N ARG A 50 -0.18 -2.24 -12.72
CA ARG A 50 0.38 -1.24 -13.65
C ARG A 50 1.90 -1.25 -13.57
N GLU A 51 2.55 -1.02 -14.70
CA GLU A 51 3.98 -0.73 -14.74
C GLU A 51 4.17 0.78 -14.58
N ALA A 52 4.48 1.21 -13.37
CA ALA A 52 4.68 2.62 -13.02
C ALA A 52 6.05 2.82 -12.37
N LYS A 53 6.60 4.02 -12.47
CA LYS A 53 7.80 4.44 -11.74
C LYS A 53 7.49 4.99 -10.35
N LEU A 54 6.23 5.35 -10.12
CA LEU A 54 5.76 5.90 -8.86
C LEU A 54 4.36 5.38 -8.57
N TYR A 55 4.19 4.82 -7.38
CA TYR A 55 2.90 4.40 -6.84
C TYR A 55 2.55 5.26 -5.63
N PHE A 56 1.32 5.77 -5.59
CA PHE A 56 0.74 6.42 -4.43
C PHE A 56 -0.36 5.53 -3.86
N LEU A 57 -0.19 5.12 -2.62
CA LEU A 57 -1.14 4.29 -1.88
C LEU A 57 -1.62 5.05 -0.65
N ASP A 58 -2.84 5.53 -0.71
CA ASP A 58 -3.46 6.27 0.40
C ASP A 58 -4.23 5.31 1.29
N GLU A 59 -3.78 5.15 2.54
CA GLU A 59 -4.36 4.25 3.55
C GLU A 59 -4.65 2.82 3.03
N PRO A 60 -3.70 2.12 2.39
CA PRO A 60 -3.99 0.88 1.65
C PRO A 60 -4.43 -0.29 2.53
N ILE A 61 -4.21 -0.22 3.84
CA ILE A 61 -4.58 -1.27 4.81
C ILE A 61 -5.62 -0.80 5.83
N ALA A 62 -6.14 0.43 5.71
CA ALA A 62 -7.18 0.95 6.58
C ALA A 62 -8.48 0.17 6.37
N GLY A 63 -9.13 -0.23 7.47
CA GLY A 63 -10.39 -0.98 7.41
C GLY A 63 -10.27 -2.44 6.93
N VAL A 64 -9.06 -2.92 6.71
CA VAL A 64 -8.78 -4.32 6.38
C VAL A 64 -8.55 -5.11 7.66
N ASP A 65 -9.06 -6.35 7.70
CA ASP A 65 -8.80 -7.24 8.84
C ASP A 65 -7.30 -7.56 8.97
N PRO A 66 -6.78 -7.76 10.20
CA PRO A 66 -5.35 -7.98 10.43
C PRO A 66 -4.74 -9.13 9.62
N ALA A 67 -5.48 -10.22 9.40
CA ALA A 67 -4.98 -11.36 8.64
C ALA A 67 -4.79 -11.02 7.15
N ALA A 68 -5.62 -10.14 6.61
CA ALA A 68 -5.51 -9.69 5.23
C ALA A 68 -4.45 -8.59 5.03
N ARG A 69 -4.05 -7.87 6.09
CA ARG A 69 -3.02 -6.82 6.00
C ARG A 69 -1.68 -7.36 5.55
N ASP A 70 -1.21 -8.44 6.16
CA ASP A 70 0.05 -9.09 5.77
C ASP A 70 0.04 -9.51 4.30
N TYR A 71 -1.10 -10.01 3.82
CA TYR A 71 -1.22 -10.34 2.42
C TYR A 71 -1.12 -9.11 1.51
N ILE A 72 -1.79 -8.02 1.87
CA ILE A 72 -1.75 -6.76 1.11
C ILE A 72 -0.31 -6.22 1.06
N LEU A 73 0.36 -6.16 2.20
CA LEU A 73 1.75 -5.69 2.28
C LEU A 73 2.69 -6.57 1.45
N ASN A 74 2.58 -7.88 1.56
CA ASN A 74 3.34 -8.80 0.72
C ASN A 74 3.01 -8.62 -0.77
N THR A 75 1.75 -8.36 -1.11
CA THR A 75 1.35 -8.08 -2.51
C THR A 75 2.01 -6.80 -3.02
N ILE A 76 2.08 -5.75 -2.21
CA ILE A 76 2.79 -4.51 -2.56
C ILE A 76 4.27 -4.83 -2.80
N LEU A 77 4.95 -5.46 -1.84
CA LEU A 77 6.39 -5.73 -1.89
C LEU A 77 6.80 -6.65 -3.05
N THR A 78 5.99 -7.66 -3.36
CA THR A 78 6.35 -8.67 -4.38
C THR A 78 5.93 -8.29 -5.80
N ASN A 79 5.17 -7.22 -5.94
CA ASN A 79 4.56 -6.87 -7.22
C ASN A 79 4.89 -5.45 -7.70
N TYR A 80 5.74 -4.70 -7.03
CA TYR A 80 6.24 -3.45 -7.59
C TYR A 80 7.49 -3.71 -8.46
N ASN A 81 7.79 -2.76 -9.33
CA ASN A 81 9.04 -2.77 -10.08
C ASN A 81 10.15 -2.26 -9.14
N GLU A 82 11.29 -2.96 -9.06
CA GLU A 82 12.44 -2.58 -8.22
C GLU A 82 12.96 -1.17 -8.51
N ASP A 83 12.77 -0.68 -9.75
CA ASP A 83 13.12 0.70 -10.14
C ASP A 83 12.02 1.73 -9.79
N ALA A 84 10.94 1.32 -9.13
CA ALA A 84 9.82 2.20 -8.80
C ALA A 84 9.88 2.67 -7.34
N THR A 85 9.35 3.86 -7.10
CA THR A 85 9.11 4.39 -5.76
C THR A 85 7.66 4.12 -5.34
N ILE A 86 7.46 3.68 -4.10
CA ILE A 86 6.13 3.55 -3.50
C ILE A 86 6.02 4.56 -2.36
N ILE A 87 5.01 5.41 -2.42
CA ILE A 87 4.65 6.32 -1.33
C ILE A 87 3.35 5.79 -0.70
N ILE A 88 3.41 5.52 0.60
CA ILE A 88 2.27 5.02 1.38
C ILE A 88 1.93 6.07 2.44
N THR A 89 0.68 6.54 2.45
CA THR A 89 0.16 7.30 3.59
C THR A 89 -0.57 6.36 4.53
N THR A 90 -0.32 6.46 5.82
CA THR A 90 -1.03 5.65 6.83
C THR A 90 -0.84 6.18 8.25
N HIS A 91 -1.77 5.86 9.11
CA HIS A 91 -1.66 6.00 10.56
C HIS A 91 -1.37 4.65 11.26
N LEU A 92 -1.31 3.54 10.53
CA LEU A 92 -1.04 2.19 11.04
C LEU A 92 0.45 1.86 10.92
N ILE A 93 1.29 2.65 11.59
CA ILE A 93 2.75 2.63 11.44
C ILE A 93 3.33 1.26 11.81
N SER A 94 2.91 0.69 12.95
CA SER A 94 3.40 -0.60 13.44
C SER A 94 3.20 -1.76 12.46
N ASP A 95 2.17 -1.68 11.60
CA ASP A 95 1.88 -2.73 10.63
C ASP A 95 2.81 -2.68 9.41
N ILE A 96 3.28 -1.46 9.05
CA ILE A 96 4.07 -1.25 7.83
C ILE A 96 5.55 -0.96 8.08
N GLU A 97 5.96 -0.63 9.28
CA GLU A 97 7.34 -0.20 9.62
C GLU A 97 8.42 -1.14 9.08
N ARG A 98 8.12 -2.44 9.00
CA ARG A 98 9.08 -3.46 8.53
C ARG A 98 9.38 -3.39 7.03
N ILE A 99 8.59 -2.64 6.27
CA ILE A 99 8.70 -2.55 4.81
C ILE A 99 9.09 -1.16 4.33
N LEU A 100 9.34 -0.24 5.24
CA LEU A 100 9.70 1.14 4.92
C LEU A 100 11.22 1.31 4.86
N ASP A 101 11.69 2.07 3.89
CA ASP A 101 13.06 2.57 3.80
C ASP A 101 13.14 3.95 4.44
N ASP A 102 12.23 4.85 4.08
CA ASP A 102 12.18 6.24 4.51
C ASP A 102 10.83 6.56 5.14
N VAL A 103 10.81 7.53 6.06
CA VAL A 103 9.58 8.03 6.68
C VAL A 103 9.57 9.56 6.68
N ILE A 104 8.38 10.11 6.43
CA ILE A 104 8.10 11.54 6.50
C ILE A 104 6.91 11.73 7.43
N PHE A 105 7.11 12.46 8.52
CA PHE A 105 6.02 12.87 9.42
C PHE A 105 5.50 14.23 8.99
N ILE A 106 4.19 14.32 8.77
CA ILE A 106 3.53 15.55 8.32
C ILE A 106 2.59 16.05 9.42
N SER A 107 2.69 17.33 9.73
CA SER A 107 1.83 18.01 10.69
C SER A 107 1.42 19.39 10.18
N HIS A 108 0.13 19.68 10.18
CA HIS A 108 -0.41 20.98 9.76
C HIS A 108 0.05 21.45 8.36
N GLY A 109 0.31 20.48 7.46
CA GLY A 109 0.77 20.77 6.10
C GLY A 109 2.28 21.00 5.97
N GLU A 110 3.03 20.80 7.04
CA GLU A 110 4.50 20.92 7.08
C GLU A 110 5.16 19.59 7.41
N ILE A 111 6.40 19.39 6.95
CA ILE A 111 7.22 18.25 7.30
C ILE A 111 7.75 18.47 8.71
N ALA A 112 7.31 17.64 9.65
CA ALA A 112 7.77 17.66 11.03
C ALA A 112 9.05 16.83 11.21
N LEU A 113 9.25 15.78 10.42
CA LEU A 113 10.43 14.91 10.44
C LEU A 113 10.57 14.20 9.09
N GLU A 114 11.82 14.05 8.65
CA GLU A 114 12.21 13.22 7.50
C GLU A 114 13.48 12.46 7.88
N LYS A 115 13.42 11.13 7.91
CA LYS A 115 14.53 10.22 8.25
C LYS A 115 14.36 8.88 7.56
N THR A 116 15.46 8.17 7.37
CA THR A 116 15.42 6.75 7.05
C THR A 116 15.00 5.93 8.28
N VAL A 117 14.45 4.75 8.07
CA VAL A 117 14.09 3.83 9.18
C VAL A 117 15.34 3.38 9.92
N ASP A 118 16.47 3.21 9.21
CA ASP A 118 17.74 2.81 9.81
C ASP A 118 18.31 3.91 10.71
N GLU A 119 18.27 5.19 10.29
CA GLU A 119 18.65 6.31 11.14
C GLU A 119 17.82 6.37 12.43
N ILE A 120 16.51 6.12 12.35
CA ILE A 120 15.65 6.09 13.53
C ILE A 120 16.06 4.96 14.49
N ARG A 121 16.39 3.80 13.96
CA ARG A 121 16.81 2.64 14.77
C ARG A 121 18.19 2.82 15.40
N GLU A 122 19.14 3.34 14.63
CA GLU A 122 20.54 3.49 15.06
C GLU A 122 20.74 4.69 16.00
N ASP A 123 20.22 5.87 15.60
CA ASP A 123 20.43 7.11 16.34
C ASP A 123 19.52 7.24 17.56
N GLU A 124 18.26 6.85 17.41
CA GLU A 124 17.23 7.05 18.43
C GLU A 124 17.01 5.78 19.31
N GLY A 125 17.44 4.61 18.81
CA GLY A 125 17.18 3.33 19.48
C GLY A 125 15.69 2.99 19.60
N LYS A 126 14.86 3.51 18.71
CA LYS A 126 13.40 3.44 18.76
C LYS A 126 12.80 2.82 17.50
N SER A 127 11.56 2.37 17.60
CA SER A 127 10.74 2.09 16.43
C SER A 127 10.17 3.37 15.84
N VAL A 128 9.76 3.33 14.57
CA VAL A 128 9.10 4.46 13.90
C VAL A 128 7.80 4.83 14.63
N ASP A 129 7.01 3.81 15.08
CA ASP A 129 5.78 4.05 15.85
C ASP A 129 6.06 4.77 17.18
N SER A 130 7.13 4.37 17.88
CA SER A 130 7.52 5.02 19.15
C SER A 130 7.95 6.47 18.92
N LEU A 131 8.75 6.74 17.89
CA LEU A 131 9.17 8.08 17.55
C LEU A 131 7.98 8.96 17.12
N PHE A 132 7.06 8.41 16.34
CA PHE A 132 5.83 9.11 15.93
C PHE A 132 5.02 9.57 17.14
N ARG A 133 4.79 8.68 18.13
CA ARG A 133 4.07 9.01 19.36
C ARG A 133 4.76 10.09 20.18
N GLU A 134 6.08 10.11 20.19
CA GLU A 134 6.86 11.13 20.89
C GLU A 134 6.76 12.48 20.20
N VAL A 135 6.92 12.53 18.88
CA VAL A 135 6.85 13.77 18.09
C VAL A 135 5.47 14.41 18.19
N PHE A 136 4.42 13.60 18.15
CA PHE A 136 3.03 14.10 18.19
C PHE A 136 2.40 14.08 19.59
N LYS A 137 3.13 13.62 20.63
CA LYS A 137 2.67 13.55 22.03
C LYS A 137 1.27 12.96 22.17
N CYS A 138 1.05 11.83 21.50
CA CYS A 138 -0.21 11.09 21.57
C CYS A 138 -0.23 10.14 22.77
#